data_1803e424dd06e93c8c5673cdb17bb73b
#
_entry.id   1803e424dd06e93c8c5673cdb17bb73b
#
_cell.length_a   1.000
_cell.length_b   1.000
_cell.length_c   1.000
_cell.angle_alpha   90.00
_cell.angle_beta   90.00
_cell.angle_gamma   90.00
#
_symmetry.space_group_name_H-M   'P 1'
#
loop_
_entity.id
_entity.type
_entity.pdbx_description
1 polymer ?
#
loop_
_entity_poly.entity_id
_entity_poly.type
_entity_poly.pdbx_seq_one_letter_code
_entity_poly.pdbx_strand_id
1 'polypeptide(L)'
;MPQLSPARRTAFDALKLVEDGANSTDLLYQRAQALSSRDAALATELVLGALRRRPQLDYLAGYFSGRNPGSFDLEVRLALHLGIYQMRYLQRIPPHAAISESVEMVRRANKRSATGFVNAVLRKVTQEEIRWPDRSVELCMPEWLLLRWEREFGKETAASIATSALQAPETFIRVPCAVQPPAEAMPTEFEGCWLWPKGLPPAGFRVQDIGSQSIVPHLALEPGHRFLDLCAAPGGKTLQAMETPIHAIASDRLLARAREVSSLGVPTLVLDGTRPLPFPAEIFDRILVDAPCSGTGTLGRNPEIRWRIQPGDLENLHQRQVKLLRNALSCVKRTGRVVYSTCSLERIENEEVVDEALAGNQTWRCQRTARRLPGREPGDGFFAAVITST
;
A
#
# COMPACT_ATOMS: atom_id res chain seq x y z
N MET A 1 32.88 -9.82 -19.23
CA MET A 1 31.88 -10.49 -18.40
C MET A 1 30.56 -9.74 -18.56
N PRO A 2 29.41 -10.39 -18.66
CA PRO A 2 28.15 -9.66 -18.70
C PRO A 2 28.00 -8.86 -17.41
N GLN A 3 27.77 -7.55 -17.58
CA GLN A 3 27.61 -6.64 -16.46
C GLN A 3 26.15 -6.67 -16.01
N LEU A 4 25.88 -6.91 -14.71
CA LEU A 4 24.53 -6.84 -14.17
C LEU A 4 23.98 -5.42 -14.34
N SER A 5 22.83 -5.29 -15.02
CA SER A 5 22.21 -4.00 -15.29
C SER A 5 21.81 -3.28 -13.99
N PRO A 6 21.85 -1.91 -13.97
CA PRO A 6 21.50 -1.14 -12.77
C PRO A 6 20.12 -1.49 -12.23
N ALA A 7 19.11 -1.61 -13.10
CA ALA A 7 17.75 -1.97 -12.74
C ALA A 7 17.67 -3.31 -11.99
N ARG A 8 18.30 -4.35 -12.53
CA ARG A 8 18.24 -5.70 -11.94
C ARG A 8 19.06 -5.81 -10.66
N ARG A 9 20.21 -5.11 -10.60
CA ARG A 9 20.97 -5.02 -9.36
C ARG A 9 20.15 -4.38 -8.26
N THR A 10 19.53 -3.24 -8.55
CA THR A 10 18.67 -2.54 -7.60
C THR A 10 17.50 -3.41 -7.15
N ALA A 11 16.86 -4.12 -8.09
CA ALA A 11 15.76 -5.02 -7.76
C ALA A 11 16.19 -6.17 -6.85
N PHE A 12 17.32 -6.82 -7.13
CA PHE A 12 17.84 -7.90 -6.33
C PHE A 12 18.21 -7.45 -4.92
N ASP A 13 18.92 -6.32 -4.80
CA ASP A 13 19.32 -5.73 -3.51
C ASP A 13 18.10 -5.25 -2.71
N ALA A 14 17.08 -4.68 -3.36
CA ALA A 14 15.85 -4.26 -2.70
C ALA A 14 15.06 -5.46 -2.16
N LEU A 15 14.89 -6.53 -2.95
CA LEU A 15 14.20 -7.74 -2.49
C LEU A 15 14.87 -8.37 -1.28
N LYS A 16 16.20 -8.36 -1.18
CA LYS A 16 16.91 -8.83 0.02
C LYS A 16 16.51 -8.02 1.25
N LEU A 17 16.51 -6.68 1.15
CA LEU A 17 16.12 -5.81 2.26
C LEU A 17 14.63 -5.95 2.61
N VAL A 18 13.77 -6.25 1.64
CA VAL A 18 12.36 -6.55 1.90
C VAL A 18 12.22 -7.84 2.73
N GLU A 19 13.01 -8.87 2.46
CA GLU A 19 13.03 -10.09 3.30
C GLU A 19 13.51 -9.78 4.74
N ASP A 20 14.40 -8.79 4.91
CA ASP A 20 14.85 -8.29 6.23
C ASP A 20 13.85 -7.32 6.90
N GLY A 21 12.68 -7.08 6.31
CA GLY A 21 11.59 -6.30 6.91
C GLY A 21 11.41 -4.88 6.36
N ALA A 22 12.25 -4.41 5.44
CA ALA A 22 12.08 -3.08 4.84
C ALA A 22 10.82 -2.98 3.97
N ASN A 23 10.24 -1.77 3.87
CA ASN A 23 9.11 -1.49 2.97
C ASN A 23 9.60 -1.38 1.52
N SER A 24 8.94 -2.07 0.59
CA SER A 24 9.35 -2.11 -0.81
C SER A 24 9.20 -0.76 -1.51
N THR A 25 8.13 -0.02 -1.22
CA THR A 25 7.83 1.27 -1.83
C THR A 25 8.82 2.34 -1.39
N ASP A 26 9.16 2.40 -0.09
CA ASP A 26 10.15 3.33 0.45
C ASP A 26 11.55 3.07 -0.14
N LEU A 27 11.95 1.80 -0.22
CA LEU A 27 13.22 1.42 -0.84
C LEU A 27 13.30 1.82 -2.31
N LEU A 28 12.22 1.59 -3.06
CA LEU A 28 12.16 1.93 -4.48
C LEU A 28 12.23 3.45 -4.68
N TYR A 29 11.49 4.22 -3.88
CA TYR A 29 11.54 5.67 -3.94
C TYR A 29 12.96 6.23 -3.70
N GLN A 30 13.66 5.73 -2.68
CA GLN A 30 15.02 6.16 -2.37
C GLN A 30 16.03 5.77 -3.46
N ARG A 31 15.92 4.54 -4.00
CA ARG A 31 16.89 4.01 -4.96
C ARG A 31 16.65 4.45 -6.40
N ALA A 32 15.40 4.77 -6.76
CA ALA A 32 15.06 5.23 -8.10
C ALA A 32 15.74 6.56 -8.47
N GLN A 33 16.03 7.40 -7.48
CA GLN A 33 16.68 8.71 -7.69
C GLN A 33 18.07 8.59 -8.34
N ALA A 34 18.76 7.47 -8.15
CA ALA A 34 20.09 7.21 -8.72
C ALA A 34 20.06 6.47 -10.08
N LEU A 35 18.86 6.19 -10.60
CA LEU A 35 18.68 5.42 -11.83
C LEU A 35 18.16 6.31 -12.98
N SER A 36 18.38 5.87 -14.22
CA SER A 36 17.64 6.42 -15.35
C SER A 36 16.14 6.11 -15.19
N SER A 37 15.25 6.93 -15.76
CA SER A 37 13.80 6.70 -15.70
C SER A 37 13.40 5.30 -16.18
N ARG A 38 14.09 4.78 -17.21
CA ARG A 38 13.87 3.43 -17.73
C ARG A 38 14.30 2.35 -16.74
N ASP A 39 15.47 2.50 -16.12
CA ASP A 39 15.97 1.54 -15.13
C ASP A 39 15.16 1.59 -13.85
N ALA A 40 14.72 2.76 -13.41
CA ALA A 40 13.83 2.94 -12.27
C ALA A 40 12.50 2.23 -12.48
N ALA A 41 11.87 2.40 -13.65
CA ALA A 41 10.63 1.71 -14.01
C ALA A 41 10.80 0.19 -14.03
N LEU A 42 11.90 -0.31 -14.64
CA LEU A 42 12.18 -1.75 -14.67
C LEU A 42 12.47 -2.30 -13.27
N ALA A 43 13.25 -1.60 -12.44
CA ALA A 43 13.52 -2.02 -11.08
C ALA A 43 12.23 -2.11 -10.24
N THR A 44 11.36 -1.11 -10.37
CA THR A 44 10.04 -1.09 -9.71
C THR A 44 9.17 -2.27 -10.14
N GLU A 45 9.08 -2.52 -11.46
CA GLU A 45 8.32 -3.64 -12.00
C GLU A 45 8.87 -4.99 -11.52
N LEU A 46 10.19 -5.16 -11.49
CA LEU A 46 10.83 -6.39 -11.03
C LEU A 46 10.60 -6.65 -9.53
N VAL A 47 10.71 -5.63 -8.69
CA VAL A 47 10.50 -5.78 -7.24
C VAL A 47 9.04 -6.06 -6.95
N LEU A 48 8.15 -5.15 -7.35
CA LEU A 48 6.74 -5.26 -7.00
C LEU A 48 6.08 -6.46 -7.69
N GLY A 49 6.42 -6.74 -8.95
CA GLY A 49 5.92 -7.89 -9.67
C GLY A 49 6.35 -9.22 -9.06
N ALA A 50 7.62 -9.35 -8.66
CA ALA A 50 8.09 -10.54 -7.95
C ALA A 50 7.41 -10.72 -6.61
N LEU A 51 7.21 -9.64 -5.83
CA LEU A 51 6.51 -9.70 -4.55
C LEU A 51 5.02 -10.06 -4.71
N ARG A 52 4.32 -9.48 -5.70
CA ARG A 52 2.91 -9.82 -5.99
C ARG A 52 2.73 -11.29 -6.29
N ARG A 53 3.68 -11.90 -6.99
CA ARG A 53 3.59 -13.28 -7.50
C ARG A 53 4.49 -14.27 -6.75
N ARG A 54 4.96 -13.91 -5.56
CA ARG A 54 5.91 -14.73 -4.78
C ARG A 54 5.52 -16.21 -4.69
N PRO A 55 4.28 -16.64 -4.32
CA PRO A 55 3.91 -18.04 -4.27
C PRO A 55 3.95 -18.74 -5.62
N GLN A 56 3.53 -18.06 -6.68
CA GLN A 56 3.63 -18.58 -8.03
C GLN A 56 5.10 -18.78 -8.42
N LEU A 57 5.98 -17.85 -8.09
CA LEU A 57 7.41 -17.93 -8.38
C LEU A 57 8.10 -19.02 -7.54
N ASP A 58 7.73 -19.18 -6.28
CA ASP A 58 8.20 -20.30 -5.44
C ASP A 58 7.76 -21.65 -6.04
N TYR A 59 6.48 -21.78 -6.40
CA TYR A 59 5.97 -22.98 -7.04
C TYR A 59 6.71 -23.29 -8.36
N LEU A 60 6.89 -22.30 -9.23
CA LEU A 60 7.59 -22.44 -10.50
C LEU A 60 9.07 -22.81 -10.31
N ALA A 61 9.75 -22.19 -9.34
CA ALA A 61 11.12 -22.55 -9.01
C ALA A 61 11.24 -24.01 -8.56
N GLY A 62 10.30 -24.48 -7.76
CA GLY A 62 10.19 -25.90 -7.39
C GLY A 62 9.90 -26.80 -8.57
N TYR A 63 8.91 -26.47 -9.38
CA TYR A 63 8.49 -27.23 -10.55
C TYR A 63 9.63 -27.43 -11.57
N PHE A 64 10.33 -26.38 -11.95
CA PHE A 64 11.42 -26.47 -12.93
C PHE A 64 12.72 -27.04 -12.37
N SER A 65 12.96 -26.93 -11.06
CA SER A 65 14.16 -27.48 -10.42
C SER A 65 13.99 -28.94 -9.97
N GLY A 66 12.76 -29.39 -9.71
CA GLY A 66 12.48 -30.65 -9.04
C GLY A 66 12.88 -30.65 -7.55
N ARG A 67 13.01 -29.46 -6.91
CA ARG A 67 13.47 -29.34 -5.51
C ARG A 67 12.51 -28.45 -4.72
N ASN A 68 12.48 -28.63 -3.41
CA ASN A 68 11.73 -27.74 -2.53
C ASN A 68 12.34 -26.33 -2.54
N PRO A 69 11.59 -25.27 -2.92
CA PRO A 69 12.09 -23.89 -2.95
C PRO A 69 12.54 -23.38 -1.58
N GLY A 70 11.96 -23.88 -0.49
CA GLY A 70 12.36 -23.54 0.88
C GLY A 70 13.78 -24.00 1.25
N SER A 71 14.38 -24.93 0.47
CA SER A 71 15.76 -25.38 0.66
C SER A 71 16.80 -24.48 -0.03
N PHE A 72 16.39 -23.49 -0.80
CA PHE A 72 17.31 -22.60 -1.50
C PHE A 72 17.84 -21.50 -0.59
N ASP A 73 19.13 -21.18 -0.72
CA ASP A 73 19.63 -19.93 -0.16
C ASP A 73 18.79 -18.75 -0.69
N LEU A 74 18.60 -17.73 0.15
CA LEU A 74 17.79 -16.55 -0.19
C LEU A 74 18.19 -15.95 -1.54
N GLU A 75 19.47 -15.73 -1.76
CA GLU A 75 19.97 -15.12 -3.00
C GLU A 75 19.70 -15.97 -4.24
N VAL A 76 19.75 -17.30 -4.09
CA VAL A 76 19.42 -18.24 -5.17
C VAL A 76 17.94 -18.17 -5.48
N ARG A 77 17.09 -18.19 -4.45
CA ARG A 77 15.63 -18.08 -4.59
C ARG A 77 15.25 -16.78 -5.28
N LEU A 78 15.77 -15.63 -4.81
CA LEU A 78 15.48 -14.32 -5.42
C LEU A 78 15.97 -14.19 -6.86
N ALA A 79 17.13 -14.76 -7.19
CA ALA A 79 17.61 -14.78 -8.57
C ALA A 79 16.72 -15.64 -9.48
N LEU A 80 16.22 -16.79 -9.00
CA LEU A 80 15.23 -17.59 -9.70
C LEU A 80 13.90 -16.84 -9.87
N HIS A 81 13.40 -16.18 -8.81
CA HIS A 81 12.18 -15.37 -8.87
C HIS A 81 12.28 -14.30 -9.95
N LEU A 82 13.36 -13.51 -9.93
CA LEU A 82 13.57 -12.46 -10.93
C LEU A 82 13.74 -13.01 -12.33
N GLY A 83 14.44 -14.13 -12.50
CA GLY A 83 14.59 -14.80 -13.80
C GLY A 83 13.26 -15.31 -14.33
N ILE A 84 12.52 -16.08 -13.54
CA ILE A 84 11.22 -16.66 -13.92
C ILE A 84 10.21 -15.54 -14.18
N TYR A 85 10.16 -14.50 -13.31
CA TYR A 85 9.26 -13.37 -13.48
C TYR A 85 9.48 -12.67 -14.83
N GLN A 86 10.72 -12.35 -15.17
CA GLN A 86 11.06 -11.75 -16.45
C GLN A 86 10.67 -12.61 -17.65
N MET A 87 10.88 -13.92 -17.56
CA MET A 87 10.61 -14.83 -18.66
C MET A 87 9.13 -15.11 -18.87
N ARG A 88 8.33 -15.16 -17.81
CA ARG A 88 6.90 -15.53 -17.89
C ARG A 88 5.93 -14.36 -17.90
N TYR A 89 6.30 -13.24 -17.28
CA TYR A 89 5.36 -12.12 -17.06
C TYR A 89 5.77 -10.83 -17.79
N LEU A 90 7.01 -10.74 -18.32
CA LEU A 90 7.48 -9.57 -19.08
C LEU A 90 7.75 -9.93 -20.55
N GLN A 91 6.91 -9.39 -21.44
CA GLN A 91 6.96 -9.74 -22.87
C GLN A 91 8.20 -9.19 -23.61
N ARG A 92 8.83 -8.13 -23.08
CA ARG A 92 9.91 -7.39 -23.77
C ARG A 92 11.32 -7.78 -23.34
N ILE A 93 11.47 -8.75 -22.45
CA ILE A 93 12.77 -9.18 -21.94
C ILE A 93 13.20 -10.44 -22.67
N PRO A 94 14.34 -10.42 -23.40
CA PRO A 94 14.86 -11.63 -24.03
C PRO A 94 15.24 -12.69 -22.98
N PRO A 95 14.87 -13.98 -23.19
CA PRO A 95 15.15 -15.04 -22.21
C PRO A 95 16.65 -15.15 -21.87
N HIS A 96 17.54 -15.02 -22.85
CA HIS A 96 18.98 -15.11 -22.62
C HIS A 96 19.50 -13.99 -21.68
N ALA A 97 18.90 -12.79 -21.72
CA ALA A 97 19.25 -11.69 -20.83
C ALA A 97 18.77 -11.98 -19.40
N ALA A 98 17.53 -12.46 -19.23
CA ALA A 98 17.01 -12.86 -17.94
C ALA A 98 17.88 -13.95 -17.28
N ILE A 99 18.27 -14.97 -18.04
CA ILE A 99 19.13 -16.07 -17.56
C ILE A 99 20.52 -15.56 -17.16
N SER A 100 21.20 -14.85 -18.08
CA SER A 100 22.60 -14.42 -17.86
C SER A 100 22.72 -13.47 -16.66
N GLU A 101 21.77 -12.54 -16.50
CA GLU A 101 21.80 -11.59 -15.38
C GLU A 101 21.40 -12.26 -14.05
N SER A 102 20.48 -13.24 -14.05
CA SER A 102 20.17 -14.02 -12.83
C SER A 102 21.37 -14.85 -12.37
N VAL A 103 22.13 -15.44 -13.29
CA VAL A 103 23.41 -16.12 -12.98
C VAL A 103 24.43 -15.14 -12.39
N GLU A 104 24.49 -13.91 -12.91
CA GLU A 104 25.41 -12.89 -12.41
C GLU A 104 24.99 -12.40 -10.99
N MET A 105 23.68 -12.35 -10.67
CA MET A 105 23.19 -12.03 -9.32
C MET A 105 23.76 -13.00 -8.27
N VAL A 106 23.63 -14.30 -8.48
CA VAL A 106 24.16 -15.30 -7.53
C VAL A 106 25.67 -15.30 -7.46
N ARG A 107 26.36 -15.02 -8.57
CA ARG A 107 27.83 -14.87 -8.58
C ARG A 107 28.28 -13.71 -7.69
N ARG A 108 27.63 -12.55 -7.78
CA ARG A 108 27.90 -11.35 -6.96
C ARG A 108 27.52 -11.54 -5.51
N ALA A 109 26.51 -12.34 -5.23
CA ALA A 109 26.12 -12.71 -3.88
C ALA A 109 27.05 -13.77 -3.24
N ASN A 110 28.23 -14.04 -3.86
CA ASN A 110 29.17 -15.07 -3.41
C ASN A 110 28.63 -16.50 -3.39
N LYS A 111 27.58 -16.78 -4.17
CA LYS A 111 26.97 -18.11 -4.34
C LYS A 111 27.41 -18.76 -5.66
N ARG A 112 28.71 -18.72 -5.96
CA ARG A 112 29.27 -19.18 -7.27
C ARG A 112 28.93 -20.63 -7.60
N SER A 113 28.87 -21.51 -6.62
CA SER A 113 28.47 -22.93 -6.80
C SER A 113 27.04 -23.10 -7.34
N ALA A 114 26.15 -22.13 -7.10
CA ALA A 114 24.77 -22.17 -7.55
C ALA A 114 24.57 -21.62 -8.99
N THR A 115 25.60 -21.04 -9.62
CA THR A 115 25.46 -20.46 -10.98
C THR A 115 25.01 -21.44 -12.03
N GLY A 116 25.58 -22.67 -12.03
CA GLY A 116 25.19 -23.77 -12.91
C GLY A 116 23.75 -24.22 -12.66
N PHE A 117 23.33 -24.30 -11.39
CA PHE A 117 21.98 -24.66 -11.00
C PHE A 117 20.96 -23.62 -11.50
N VAL A 118 21.18 -22.32 -11.20
CA VAL A 118 20.28 -21.25 -11.65
C VAL A 118 20.15 -21.24 -13.17
N ASN A 119 21.26 -21.35 -13.90
CA ASN A 119 21.24 -21.44 -15.36
C ASN A 119 20.43 -22.64 -15.87
N ALA A 120 20.63 -23.82 -15.29
CA ALA A 120 19.92 -25.05 -15.67
C ALA A 120 18.41 -24.96 -15.41
N VAL A 121 18.01 -24.39 -14.27
CA VAL A 121 16.59 -24.20 -13.91
C VAL A 121 15.94 -23.21 -14.87
N LEU A 122 16.54 -22.05 -15.07
CA LEU A 122 15.94 -21.00 -15.91
C LEU A 122 15.85 -21.41 -17.39
N ARG A 123 16.74 -22.24 -17.89
CA ARG A 123 16.65 -22.80 -19.26
C ARG A 123 15.46 -23.75 -19.47
N LYS A 124 14.87 -24.28 -18.39
CA LYS A 124 13.68 -25.13 -18.45
C LYS A 124 12.37 -24.33 -18.41
N VAL A 125 12.44 -23.03 -18.10
CA VAL A 125 11.23 -22.20 -17.99
C VAL A 125 10.57 -22.07 -19.37
N THR A 126 9.32 -22.53 -19.47
CA THR A 126 8.49 -22.47 -20.68
C THR A 126 7.35 -21.46 -20.49
N GLN A 127 6.68 -21.12 -21.59
CA GLN A 127 5.45 -20.30 -21.61
C GLN A 127 4.17 -21.13 -21.53
N GLU A 128 4.28 -22.46 -21.44
CA GLU A 128 3.15 -23.33 -21.33
C GLU A 128 2.32 -23.01 -20.08
N GLU A 129 1.02 -23.20 -20.19
CA GLU A 129 0.11 -23.02 -19.06
C GLU A 129 0.42 -24.07 -17.98
N ILE A 130 0.55 -23.60 -16.76
CA ILE A 130 0.85 -24.46 -15.60
C ILE A 130 -0.36 -24.42 -14.67
N ARG A 131 -0.89 -25.60 -14.35
CA ARG A 131 -1.94 -25.75 -13.36
C ARG A 131 -1.37 -25.49 -11.96
N TRP A 132 -1.97 -24.52 -11.26
CA TRP A 132 -1.59 -24.20 -9.90
C TRP A 132 -2.03 -25.30 -8.92
N PRO A 133 -1.26 -25.59 -7.87
CA PRO A 133 -1.57 -26.66 -6.91
C PRO A 133 -2.83 -26.36 -6.09
N ASP A 134 -3.05 -25.10 -5.76
CA ASP A 134 -4.19 -24.61 -4.99
C ASP A 134 -4.47 -23.15 -5.30
N ARG A 135 -5.58 -22.64 -4.76
CA ARG A 135 -6.02 -21.26 -4.98
C ARG A 135 -5.16 -20.23 -4.26
N SER A 136 -4.48 -20.58 -3.19
CA SER A 136 -3.57 -19.68 -2.46
C SER A 136 -2.36 -19.32 -3.33
N VAL A 137 -1.83 -20.29 -4.06
CA VAL A 137 -0.78 -20.09 -5.06
C VAL A 137 -1.33 -19.35 -6.29
N GLU A 138 -2.50 -19.78 -6.81
CA GLU A 138 -3.14 -19.14 -7.96
C GLU A 138 -3.38 -17.65 -7.75
N LEU A 139 -3.99 -17.29 -6.62
CA LEU A 139 -4.33 -15.91 -6.26
C LEU A 139 -3.19 -15.18 -5.52
N CYS A 140 -2.07 -15.84 -5.27
CA CYS A 140 -0.95 -15.33 -4.49
C CYS A 140 -1.40 -14.68 -3.17
N MET A 141 -2.27 -15.35 -2.42
CA MET A 141 -2.88 -14.83 -1.21
C MET A 141 -2.90 -15.88 -0.11
N PRO A 142 -2.57 -15.54 1.15
CA PRO A 142 -2.71 -16.47 2.27
C PRO A 142 -4.15 -16.98 2.41
N GLU A 143 -4.32 -18.27 2.60
CA GLU A 143 -5.65 -18.90 2.68
C GLU A 143 -6.52 -18.29 3.78
N TRP A 144 -5.94 -18.00 4.96
CA TRP A 144 -6.67 -17.39 6.06
C TRP A 144 -7.28 -16.02 5.69
N LEU A 145 -6.59 -15.24 4.86
CA LEU A 145 -7.05 -13.92 4.42
C LEU A 145 -8.16 -14.06 3.37
N LEU A 146 -8.01 -15.00 2.43
CA LEU A 146 -9.07 -15.33 1.47
C LEU A 146 -10.36 -15.76 2.17
N LEU A 147 -10.26 -16.66 3.16
CA LEU A 147 -11.41 -17.14 3.93
C LEU A 147 -12.11 -16.02 4.70
N ARG A 148 -11.36 -15.03 5.22
CA ARG A 148 -11.95 -13.85 5.87
C ARG A 148 -12.73 -13.01 4.87
N TRP A 149 -12.13 -12.69 3.72
CA TRP A 149 -12.79 -11.91 2.69
C TRP A 149 -13.99 -12.61 2.07
N GLU A 150 -13.95 -13.95 1.95
CA GLU A 150 -15.11 -14.72 1.50
C GLU A 150 -16.29 -14.66 2.45
N ARG A 151 -16.03 -14.68 3.76
CA ARG A 151 -17.08 -14.53 4.78
C ARG A 151 -17.69 -13.12 4.77
N GLU A 152 -16.87 -12.11 4.53
CA GLU A 152 -17.29 -10.71 4.58
C GLU A 152 -17.94 -10.25 3.26
N PHE A 153 -17.33 -10.60 2.12
CA PHE A 153 -17.70 -10.03 0.82
C PHE A 153 -18.27 -11.07 -0.17
N GLY A 154 -18.25 -12.34 0.18
CA GLY A 154 -18.56 -13.44 -0.72
C GLY A 154 -17.39 -13.86 -1.62
N LYS A 155 -17.46 -15.10 -2.14
CA LYS A 155 -16.36 -15.74 -2.89
C LYS A 155 -15.92 -14.97 -4.12
N GLU A 156 -16.87 -14.48 -4.90
CA GLU A 156 -16.59 -13.75 -6.14
C GLU A 156 -15.85 -12.45 -5.89
N THR A 157 -16.31 -11.67 -4.91
CA THR A 157 -15.67 -10.40 -4.54
C THR A 157 -14.29 -10.63 -3.95
N ALA A 158 -14.12 -11.63 -3.07
CA ALA A 158 -12.80 -11.99 -2.52
C ALA A 158 -11.80 -12.38 -3.62
N ALA A 159 -12.23 -13.16 -4.60
CA ALA A 159 -11.40 -13.51 -5.76
C ALA A 159 -11.05 -12.28 -6.62
N SER A 160 -12.00 -11.37 -6.84
CA SER A 160 -11.76 -10.11 -7.55
C SER A 160 -10.72 -9.24 -6.84
N ILE A 161 -10.82 -9.07 -5.52
CA ILE A 161 -9.85 -8.34 -4.69
C ILE A 161 -8.45 -8.99 -4.82
N ALA A 162 -8.36 -10.31 -4.65
CA ALA A 162 -7.08 -11.02 -4.74
C ALA A 162 -6.45 -10.91 -6.15
N THR A 163 -7.27 -11.02 -7.21
CA THR A 163 -6.82 -10.89 -8.59
C THR A 163 -6.34 -9.46 -8.90
N SER A 164 -7.06 -8.44 -8.45
CA SER A 164 -6.64 -7.04 -8.62
C SER A 164 -5.29 -6.75 -7.94
N ALA A 165 -5.03 -7.38 -6.80
CA ALA A 165 -3.76 -7.25 -6.09
C ALA A 165 -2.56 -7.89 -6.82
N LEU A 166 -2.77 -8.66 -7.89
CA LEU A 166 -1.71 -9.19 -8.78
C LEU A 166 -1.32 -8.20 -9.88
N GLN A 167 -2.11 -7.15 -10.09
CA GLN A 167 -1.89 -6.16 -11.13
C GLN A 167 -1.09 -4.96 -10.60
N ALA A 168 -0.39 -4.26 -11.49
CA ALA A 168 0.15 -2.95 -11.17
C ALA A 168 -1.01 -1.98 -10.94
N PRO A 169 -1.07 -1.29 -9.80
CA PRO A 169 -2.15 -0.35 -9.53
C PRO A 169 -2.09 0.86 -10.47
N GLU A 170 -3.23 1.40 -10.76
CA GLU A 170 -3.35 2.66 -11.48
C GLU A 170 -2.71 3.82 -10.69
N THR A 171 -2.24 4.83 -11.41
CA THR A 171 -1.67 6.02 -10.78
C THR A 171 -2.70 7.15 -10.82
N PHE A 172 -3.05 7.67 -9.66
CA PHE A 172 -3.91 8.86 -9.54
C PHE A 172 -3.10 10.03 -9.03
N ILE A 173 -3.43 11.22 -9.52
CA ILE A 173 -2.83 12.48 -9.10
C ILE A 173 -3.88 13.39 -8.49
N ARG A 174 -3.44 14.18 -7.52
CA ARG A 174 -4.23 15.30 -6.98
C ARG A 174 -3.91 16.56 -7.75
N VAL A 175 -4.93 17.20 -8.31
CA VAL A 175 -4.88 18.49 -8.98
C VAL A 175 -5.79 19.44 -8.22
N PRO A 176 -5.26 20.47 -7.52
CA PRO A 176 -6.09 21.47 -6.84
C PRO A 176 -7.00 22.22 -7.83
N CYS A 177 -8.19 22.63 -7.40
CA CYS A 177 -9.22 23.24 -8.27
C CYS A 177 -8.73 24.48 -9.06
N ALA A 178 -7.75 25.23 -8.53
CA ALA A 178 -7.16 26.39 -9.21
C ALA A 178 -6.09 26.04 -10.25
N VAL A 179 -5.72 24.75 -10.41
CA VAL A 179 -4.64 24.29 -11.27
C VAL A 179 -5.21 23.53 -12.45
N GLN A 180 -4.71 23.83 -13.67
CA GLN A 180 -5.10 23.09 -14.85
C GLN A 180 -4.46 21.69 -14.83
N PRO A 181 -5.25 20.60 -15.04
CA PRO A 181 -4.71 19.25 -15.10
C PRO A 181 -3.79 19.06 -16.32
N PRO A 182 -2.82 18.15 -16.26
CA PRO A 182 -2.04 17.76 -17.43
C PRO A 182 -2.95 17.24 -18.54
N ALA A 183 -2.60 17.51 -19.81
CA ALA A 183 -3.44 17.16 -20.96
C ALA A 183 -3.75 15.67 -21.09
N GLU A 184 -2.86 14.79 -20.61
CA GLU A 184 -3.05 13.34 -20.64
C GLU A 184 -3.85 12.79 -19.45
N ALA A 185 -4.07 13.61 -18.40
CA ALA A 185 -4.82 13.18 -17.22
C ALA A 185 -6.31 13.05 -17.53
N MET A 186 -6.92 11.98 -17.02
CA MET A 186 -8.34 11.70 -17.20
C MET A 186 -9.12 11.99 -15.92
N PRO A 187 -10.27 12.67 -15.99
CA PRO A 187 -11.08 12.97 -14.80
C PRO A 187 -11.62 11.69 -14.16
N THR A 188 -11.84 11.74 -12.84
CA THR A 188 -12.52 10.67 -12.10
C THR A 188 -13.83 11.20 -11.48
N GLU A 189 -14.52 10.34 -10.73
CA GLU A 189 -15.74 10.71 -9.99
C GLU A 189 -15.48 11.69 -8.82
N PHE A 190 -14.23 11.86 -8.38
CA PHE A 190 -13.88 12.78 -7.29
C PHE A 190 -13.22 14.05 -7.83
N GLU A 191 -13.75 15.18 -7.44
CA GLU A 191 -13.20 16.50 -7.80
C GLU A 191 -11.72 16.60 -7.41
N GLY A 192 -10.88 17.08 -8.36
CA GLY A 192 -9.44 17.20 -8.19
C GLY A 192 -8.65 15.88 -8.20
N CYS A 193 -9.32 14.73 -8.35
CA CYS A 193 -8.70 13.44 -8.55
C CYS A 193 -8.67 13.08 -10.03
N TRP A 194 -7.47 12.80 -10.56
CA TRP A 194 -7.28 12.52 -11.98
C TRP A 194 -6.47 11.22 -12.14
N LEU A 195 -6.90 10.36 -13.08
CA LEU A 195 -6.14 9.19 -13.48
C LEU A 195 -4.97 9.63 -14.37
N TRP A 196 -3.77 9.21 -14.03
CA TRP A 196 -2.56 9.43 -14.84
C TRP A 196 -2.17 8.16 -15.60
N PRO A 197 -2.26 8.15 -16.95
CA PRO A 197 -2.13 6.92 -17.74
C PRO A 197 -0.69 6.48 -18.02
N LYS A 198 0.33 7.31 -17.75
CA LYS A 198 1.71 7.08 -18.23
C LYS A 198 2.78 7.31 -17.16
N GLY A 199 3.36 6.25 -16.61
CA GLY A 199 4.59 6.34 -15.81
C GLY A 199 4.52 7.36 -14.67
N LEU A 200 5.60 8.10 -14.44
CA LEU A 200 5.64 9.16 -13.42
C LEU A 200 4.90 10.41 -13.92
N PRO A 201 4.04 11.03 -13.11
CA PRO A 201 3.39 12.28 -13.46
C PRO A 201 4.40 13.43 -13.54
N PRO A 202 4.05 14.55 -14.23
CA PRO A 202 4.87 15.73 -14.27
C PRO A 202 5.15 16.29 -12.87
N ALA A 203 6.30 16.99 -12.73
CA ALA A 203 6.62 17.66 -11.47
C ALA A 203 5.52 18.67 -11.09
N GLY A 204 5.26 18.79 -9.78
CA GLY A 204 4.23 19.69 -9.24
C GLY A 204 2.88 19.00 -8.96
N PHE A 205 2.63 17.81 -9.48
CA PHE A 205 1.43 17.03 -9.16
C PHE A 205 1.75 15.93 -8.15
N ARG A 206 0.89 15.82 -7.13
CA ARG A 206 1.06 14.79 -6.10
C ARG A 206 0.38 13.50 -6.53
N VAL A 207 1.12 12.39 -6.43
CA VAL A 207 0.53 11.05 -6.53
C VAL A 207 -0.23 10.76 -5.24
N GLN A 208 -1.53 10.49 -5.37
CA GLN A 208 -2.39 10.10 -4.25
C GLN A 208 -3.49 9.20 -4.79
N ASP A 209 -3.63 8.01 -4.21
CA ASP A 209 -4.63 7.04 -4.63
C ASP A 209 -6.06 7.60 -4.51
N ILE A 210 -6.94 7.23 -5.45
CA ILE A 210 -8.32 7.69 -5.49
C ILE A 210 -9.10 7.31 -4.22
N GLY A 211 -8.86 6.13 -3.65
CA GLY A 211 -9.44 5.71 -2.37
C GLY A 211 -8.98 6.62 -1.23
N SER A 212 -7.69 7.00 -1.20
CA SER A 212 -7.19 7.98 -0.23
C SER A 212 -7.84 9.36 -0.42
N GLN A 213 -7.99 9.83 -1.67
CA GLN A 213 -8.60 11.11 -1.99
C GLN A 213 -10.11 11.13 -1.64
N SER A 214 -10.79 10.00 -1.68
CA SER A 214 -12.22 9.89 -1.36
C SER A 214 -12.55 10.17 0.12
N ILE A 215 -11.55 10.16 1.01
CA ILE A 215 -11.75 10.31 2.47
C ILE A 215 -12.04 11.76 2.87
N VAL A 216 -11.26 12.70 2.36
CA VAL A 216 -11.35 14.12 2.77
C VAL A 216 -12.73 14.74 2.54
N PRO A 217 -13.47 14.47 1.45
CA PRO A 217 -14.83 15.00 1.27
C PRO A 217 -15.80 14.63 2.39
N HIS A 218 -15.58 13.51 3.09
CA HIS A 218 -16.43 13.12 4.23
C HIS A 218 -16.32 14.07 5.43
N LEU A 219 -15.25 14.85 5.54
CA LEU A 219 -15.07 15.85 6.59
C LEU A 219 -16.06 17.03 6.42
N ALA A 220 -16.56 17.32 5.21
CA ALA A 220 -17.35 18.50 4.89
C ALA A 220 -16.71 19.76 5.49
N LEU A 221 -15.48 20.05 5.05
CA LEU A 221 -14.70 21.19 5.51
C LEU A 221 -15.32 22.51 5.00
N GLU A 222 -15.29 23.53 5.83
CA GLU A 222 -15.71 24.88 5.53
C GLU A 222 -14.60 25.89 5.91
N PRO A 223 -14.52 27.03 5.24
CA PRO A 223 -13.54 28.05 5.59
C PRO A 223 -13.58 28.43 7.08
N GLY A 224 -12.42 28.55 7.71
CA GLY A 224 -12.28 28.88 9.13
C GLY A 224 -12.42 27.70 10.11
N HIS A 225 -12.75 26.49 9.66
CA HIS A 225 -12.78 25.33 10.53
C HIS A 225 -11.42 25.06 11.18
N ARG A 226 -11.41 24.69 12.45
CA ARG A 226 -10.25 24.11 13.15
C ARG A 226 -10.23 22.62 12.87
N PHE A 227 -9.18 22.16 12.22
CA PHE A 227 -9.02 20.80 11.75
C PHE A 227 -7.80 20.12 12.40
N LEU A 228 -7.98 18.89 12.86
CA LEU A 228 -6.90 18.01 13.32
C LEU A 228 -6.80 16.78 12.42
N ASP A 229 -5.61 16.52 11.88
CA ASP A 229 -5.25 15.25 11.28
C ASP A 229 -4.39 14.46 12.30
N LEU A 230 -4.96 13.43 12.92
CA LEU A 230 -4.34 12.77 14.08
C LEU A 230 -3.23 11.80 13.71
N CYS A 231 -3.22 11.24 12.49
CA CYS A 231 -2.23 10.29 11.99
C CYS A 231 -1.80 10.68 10.57
N ALA A 232 -1.28 11.91 10.43
CA ALA A 232 -1.24 12.63 9.19
C ALA A 232 -0.26 12.13 8.12
N ALA A 233 0.85 11.47 8.53
CA ALA A 233 1.92 11.13 7.58
C ALA A 233 1.48 10.11 6.51
N PRO A 234 1.87 10.33 5.24
CA PRO A 234 2.84 11.32 4.72
C PRO A 234 2.29 12.70 4.38
N GLY A 235 1.04 13.05 4.75
CA GLY A 235 0.48 14.39 4.62
C GLY A 235 -0.44 14.62 3.42
N GLY A 236 -0.68 13.60 2.60
CA GLY A 236 -1.52 13.73 1.40
C GLY A 236 -2.95 14.17 1.68
N LYS A 237 -3.61 13.58 2.69
CA LYS A 237 -4.97 13.95 3.11
C LYS A 237 -5.00 15.31 3.80
N THR A 238 -3.99 15.63 4.61
CA THR A 238 -3.87 16.96 5.25
C THR A 238 -3.79 18.06 4.21
N LEU A 239 -2.94 17.90 3.19
CA LEU A 239 -2.80 18.92 2.12
C LEU A 239 -4.06 19.01 1.26
N GLN A 240 -4.76 17.91 1.00
CA GLN A 240 -6.06 17.93 0.33
C GLN A 240 -7.09 18.70 1.19
N ALA A 241 -7.11 18.50 2.50
CA ALA A 241 -7.99 19.24 3.42
C ALA A 241 -7.71 20.74 3.40
N MET A 242 -6.43 21.13 3.32
CA MET A 242 -5.98 22.52 3.29
C MET A 242 -6.27 23.25 1.96
N GLU A 243 -6.78 22.58 0.94
CA GLU A 243 -7.34 23.26 -0.24
C GLU A 243 -8.57 24.11 0.14
N THR A 244 -9.24 23.77 1.25
CA THR A 244 -10.19 24.65 1.94
C THR A 244 -9.42 25.56 2.91
N PRO A 245 -9.70 26.86 3.00
CA PRO A 245 -9.02 27.77 3.93
C PRO A 245 -9.37 27.47 5.40
N ILE A 246 -8.66 26.54 6.02
CA ILE A 246 -8.90 26.06 7.38
C ILE A 246 -7.68 26.28 8.29
N HIS A 247 -7.88 26.16 9.60
CA HIS A 247 -6.80 26.14 10.60
C HIS A 247 -6.40 24.68 10.89
N ALA A 248 -5.43 24.17 10.14
CA ALA A 248 -5.00 22.77 10.23
C ALA A 248 -3.88 22.57 11.26
N ILE A 249 -3.99 21.54 12.05
CA ILE A 249 -2.90 20.92 12.83
C ILE A 249 -2.81 19.47 12.43
N ALA A 250 -1.60 19.01 12.14
CA ALA A 250 -1.29 17.62 11.88
C ALA A 250 -0.53 16.98 13.03
N SER A 251 -0.62 15.67 13.20
CA SER A 251 0.23 14.95 14.14
C SER A 251 0.64 13.58 13.61
N ASP A 252 1.78 13.08 14.07
CA ASP A 252 2.18 11.69 13.90
C ASP A 252 3.00 11.27 15.12
N ARG A 253 2.95 9.98 15.47
CA ARG A 253 3.67 9.43 16.61
C ARG A 253 5.19 9.41 16.41
N LEU A 254 5.63 9.21 15.17
CA LEU A 254 7.05 9.07 14.83
C LEU A 254 7.63 10.41 14.38
N LEU A 255 8.68 10.87 15.05
CA LEU A 255 9.35 12.15 14.73
C LEU A 255 9.75 12.26 13.26
N ALA A 256 10.26 11.19 12.65
CA ALA A 256 10.65 11.20 11.24
C ALA A 256 9.45 11.47 10.33
N ARG A 257 8.32 10.82 10.59
CA ARG A 257 7.06 11.00 9.84
C ARG A 257 6.43 12.37 10.08
N ALA A 258 6.45 12.85 11.32
CA ALA A 258 5.98 14.20 11.65
C ALA A 258 6.83 15.28 10.91
N ARG A 259 8.15 15.09 10.82
CA ARG A 259 9.03 15.98 10.04
C ARG A 259 8.69 15.98 8.54
N GLU A 260 8.33 14.84 7.98
CA GLU A 260 7.86 14.75 6.59
C GLU A 260 6.63 15.63 6.37
N VAL A 261 5.61 15.53 7.21
CA VAL A 261 4.41 16.36 7.14
C VAL A 261 4.75 17.86 7.36
N SER A 262 5.59 18.17 8.35
CA SER A 262 6.02 19.54 8.63
C SER A 262 6.76 20.18 7.46
N SER A 263 7.54 19.41 6.70
CA SER A 263 8.25 19.89 5.51
C SER A 263 7.31 20.35 4.38
N LEU A 264 6.04 19.96 4.45
CA LEU A 264 4.98 20.40 3.53
C LEU A 264 4.34 21.76 3.95
N GLY A 265 4.87 22.42 4.99
CA GLY A 265 4.35 23.68 5.50
C GLY A 265 3.14 23.55 6.43
N VAL A 266 2.86 22.35 6.94
CA VAL A 266 1.75 22.09 7.86
C VAL A 266 2.24 22.20 9.31
N PRO A 267 1.57 22.95 10.21
CA PRO A 267 1.82 22.90 11.65
C PRO A 267 1.67 21.47 12.17
N THR A 268 2.76 20.89 12.65
CA THR A 268 2.79 19.44 12.97
C THR A 268 3.34 19.18 14.36
N LEU A 269 2.70 18.29 15.10
CA LEU A 269 3.09 17.82 16.43
C LEU A 269 3.57 16.37 16.39
N VAL A 270 4.54 16.06 17.24
CA VAL A 270 4.87 14.65 17.55
C VAL A 270 3.99 14.21 18.71
N LEU A 271 3.00 13.35 18.44
CA LEU A 271 1.93 13.02 19.37
C LEU A 271 1.54 11.55 19.26
N ASP A 272 1.50 10.85 20.40
CA ASP A 272 0.89 9.53 20.48
C ASP A 272 -0.63 9.66 20.71
N GLY A 273 -1.39 9.59 19.64
CA GLY A 273 -2.85 9.72 19.66
C GLY A 273 -3.58 8.62 20.45
N THR A 274 -2.88 7.55 20.86
CA THR A 274 -3.49 6.51 21.76
C THR A 274 -3.52 6.95 23.22
N ARG A 275 -2.89 8.07 23.57
CA ARG A 275 -2.91 8.71 24.89
C ARG A 275 -3.86 9.90 24.88
N PRO A 276 -4.30 10.40 26.06
CA PRO A 276 -5.07 11.63 26.14
C PRO A 276 -4.41 12.75 25.36
N LEU A 277 -5.18 13.40 24.49
CA LEU A 277 -4.67 14.45 23.62
C LEU A 277 -4.42 15.74 24.42
N PRO A 278 -3.34 16.50 24.12
CA PRO A 278 -2.99 17.73 24.83
C PRO A 278 -3.82 18.94 24.32
N PHE A 279 -5.10 18.72 24.07
CA PHE A 279 -6.02 19.73 23.58
C PHE A 279 -7.22 19.87 24.52
N PRO A 280 -7.79 21.08 24.66
CA PRO A 280 -9.07 21.26 25.34
C PRO A 280 -10.18 20.42 24.69
N ALA A 281 -11.19 20.06 25.48
CA ALA A 281 -12.42 19.51 24.92
C ALA A 281 -13.10 20.51 23.97
N GLU A 282 -13.80 19.98 22.99
CA GLU A 282 -14.62 20.77 22.05
C GLU A 282 -13.85 21.89 21.29
N ILE A 283 -12.58 21.65 20.95
CA ILE A 283 -11.78 22.68 20.26
C ILE A 283 -11.82 22.55 18.73
N PHE A 284 -11.93 21.32 18.19
CA PHE A 284 -11.89 21.08 16.74
C PHE A 284 -13.29 21.00 16.14
N ASP A 285 -13.45 21.61 14.97
CA ASP A 285 -14.65 21.47 14.16
C ASP A 285 -14.64 20.15 13.38
N ARG A 286 -13.46 19.73 12.93
CA ARG A 286 -13.26 18.50 12.14
C ARG A 286 -12.01 17.78 12.60
N ILE A 287 -12.13 16.45 12.74
CA ILE A 287 -10.96 15.60 13.03
C ILE A 287 -10.94 14.45 12.02
N LEU A 288 -9.78 14.21 11.43
CA LEU A 288 -9.47 13.03 10.67
C LEU A 288 -8.65 12.07 11.52
N VAL A 289 -9.10 10.82 11.58
CA VAL A 289 -8.36 9.70 12.16
C VAL A 289 -8.11 8.71 11.03
N ASP A 290 -7.11 8.99 10.19
CA ASP A 290 -6.63 8.03 9.16
C ASP A 290 -5.72 7.02 9.87
N ALA A 291 -6.35 6.01 10.46
CA ALA A 291 -5.72 5.20 11.48
C ALA A 291 -4.65 4.25 10.90
N PRO A 292 -3.51 4.08 11.62
CA PRO A 292 -2.56 3.02 11.30
C PRO A 292 -3.28 1.66 11.29
N CYS A 293 -3.19 0.93 10.19
CA CYS A 293 -3.92 -0.30 9.96
C CYS A 293 -3.07 -1.36 9.27
N SER A 294 -3.63 -2.55 9.06
CA SER A 294 -2.97 -3.64 8.33
C SER A 294 -2.62 -3.30 6.89
N GLY A 295 -3.36 -2.37 6.25
CA GLY A 295 -3.15 -2.00 4.86
C GLY A 295 -3.62 -3.04 3.84
N THR A 296 -4.48 -3.99 4.22
CA THR A 296 -4.95 -5.07 3.33
C THR A 296 -5.71 -4.59 2.10
N GLY A 297 -6.15 -3.34 2.07
CA GLY A 297 -6.71 -2.69 0.88
C GLY A 297 -5.68 -2.20 -0.13
N THR A 298 -4.38 -2.21 0.20
CA THR A 298 -3.31 -1.63 -0.64
C THR A 298 -2.34 -2.66 -1.20
N LEU A 299 -2.72 -3.94 -1.26
CA LEU A 299 -1.83 -5.06 -1.60
C LEU A 299 -1.27 -4.99 -3.03
N GLY A 300 -1.90 -4.25 -3.93
CA GLY A 300 -1.35 -3.96 -5.25
C GLY A 300 -0.09 -3.09 -5.19
N ARG A 301 -0.04 -2.11 -4.25
CA ARG A 301 1.09 -1.19 -4.02
C ARG A 301 2.11 -1.74 -3.04
N ASN A 302 1.65 -2.38 -1.98
CA ASN A 302 2.45 -2.90 -0.87
C ASN A 302 2.28 -4.43 -0.76
N PRO A 303 2.76 -5.19 -1.77
CA PRO A 303 2.47 -6.63 -1.86
C PRO A 303 3.06 -7.46 -0.72
N GLU A 304 4.13 -6.99 -0.08
CA GLU A 304 4.76 -7.67 1.06
C GLU A 304 3.86 -7.75 2.30
N ILE A 305 2.88 -6.86 2.43
CA ILE A 305 1.94 -6.85 3.57
C ILE A 305 1.28 -8.22 3.73
N ARG A 306 0.81 -8.83 2.63
CA ARG A 306 0.09 -10.12 2.66
C ARG A 306 0.89 -11.27 3.26
N TRP A 307 2.23 -11.17 3.23
CA TRP A 307 3.12 -12.21 3.77
C TRP A 307 3.62 -11.91 5.17
N ARG A 308 3.47 -10.67 5.62
CA ARG A 308 3.91 -10.20 6.94
C ARG A 308 2.80 -10.20 7.96
N ILE A 309 1.60 -9.78 7.55
CA ILE A 309 0.45 -9.68 8.45
C ILE A 309 0.03 -11.06 8.96
N GLN A 310 -0.22 -11.14 10.25
CA GLN A 310 -0.72 -12.33 10.92
C GLN A 310 -2.08 -12.03 11.56
N PRO A 311 -2.94 -13.03 11.79
CA PRO A 311 -4.24 -12.81 12.43
C PRO A 311 -4.17 -12.05 13.76
N GLY A 312 -3.15 -12.33 14.60
CA GLY A 312 -2.95 -11.64 15.88
C GLY A 312 -2.58 -10.16 15.78
N ASP A 313 -2.02 -9.72 14.65
CA ASP A 313 -1.68 -8.31 14.43
C ASP A 313 -2.93 -7.46 14.31
N LEU A 314 -4.00 -8.02 13.74
CA LEU A 314 -5.28 -7.33 13.55
C LEU A 314 -5.90 -6.91 14.89
N GLU A 315 -5.83 -7.79 15.90
CA GLU A 315 -6.33 -7.49 17.25
C GLU A 315 -5.55 -6.35 17.90
N ASN A 316 -4.23 -6.38 17.79
CA ASN A 316 -3.38 -5.30 18.30
C ASN A 316 -3.64 -3.94 17.62
N LEU A 317 -3.91 -3.97 16.32
CA LEU A 317 -4.27 -2.77 15.55
C LEU A 317 -5.65 -2.25 15.97
N HIS A 318 -6.63 -3.13 16.10
CA HIS A 318 -7.97 -2.81 16.59
C HIS A 318 -7.92 -2.03 17.92
N GLN A 319 -7.24 -2.57 18.94
CA GLN A 319 -7.13 -1.95 20.26
C GLN A 319 -6.51 -0.55 20.22
N ARG A 320 -5.55 -0.34 19.31
CA ARG A 320 -4.93 0.98 19.09
C ARG A 320 -5.89 1.94 18.38
N GLN A 321 -6.61 1.47 17.40
CA GLN A 321 -7.56 2.24 16.59
C GLN A 321 -8.75 2.71 17.45
N VAL A 322 -9.27 1.86 18.32
CA VAL A 322 -10.33 2.22 19.29
C VAL A 322 -9.86 3.37 20.19
N LYS A 323 -8.63 3.32 20.71
CA LYS A 323 -8.06 4.39 21.54
C LYS A 323 -7.92 5.70 20.77
N LEU A 324 -7.42 5.64 19.53
CA LEU A 324 -7.30 6.81 18.65
C LEU A 324 -8.65 7.49 18.44
N LEU A 325 -9.67 6.71 18.10
CA LEU A 325 -11.01 7.23 17.84
C LEU A 325 -11.65 7.82 19.12
N ARG A 326 -11.57 7.14 20.27
CA ARG A 326 -12.06 7.67 21.55
C ARG A 326 -11.38 9.00 21.93
N ASN A 327 -10.06 9.11 21.73
CA ASN A 327 -9.33 10.33 22.03
C ASN A 327 -9.69 11.46 21.07
N ALA A 328 -9.93 11.18 19.79
CA ALA A 328 -10.43 12.18 18.85
C ALA A 328 -11.80 12.71 19.26
N LEU A 329 -12.71 11.84 19.69
CA LEU A 329 -14.07 12.21 20.16
C LEU A 329 -14.05 13.12 21.40
N SER A 330 -13.01 13.08 22.23
CA SER A 330 -12.89 13.95 23.41
C SER A 330 -12.56 15.41 23.07
N CYS A 331 -12.02 15.69 21.87
CA CYS A 331 -11.56 17.03 21.47
C CYS A 331 -12.41 17.68 20.38
N VAL A 332 -13.34 16.95 19.77
CA VAL A 332 -14.23 17.49 18.73
C VAL A 332 -15.41 18.21 19.36
N LYS A 333 -15.84 19.34 18.76
CA LYS A 333 -17.05 20.09 19.18
C LYS A 333 -18.30 19.25 19.00
N ARG A 334 -19.35 19.51 19.79
CA ARG A 334 -20.66 18.84 19.63
C ARG A 334 -21.25 19.05 18.23
N THR A 335 -21.04 20.20 17.63
CA THR A 335 -21.43 20.49 16.22
C THR A 335 -20.43 19.96 15.21
N GLY A 336 -19.35 19.37 15.68
CA GLY A 336 -18.23 18.92 14.84
C GLY A 336 -18.45 17.55 14.24
N ARG A 337 -17.39 17.06 13.58
CA ARG A 337 -17.39 15.78 12.90
C ARG A 337 -16.03 15.10 13.02
N VAL A 338 -16.05 13.81 13.29
CA VAL A 338 -14.87 12.93 13.17
C VAL A 338 -15.06 12.03 11.96
N VAL A 339 -14.04 11.93 11.13
CA VAL A 339 -13.94 10.91 10.08
C VAL A 339 -12.87 9.92 10.51
N TYR A 340 -13.29 8.69 10.79
CA TYR A 340 -12.39 7.56 10.98
C TYR A 340 -12.16 6.89 9.63
N SER A 341 -10.92 6.61 9.27
CA SER A 341 -10.60 5.91 8.01
C SER A 341 -9.45 4.95 8.16
N THR A 342 -9.45 3.91 7.32
CA THR A 342 -8.36 2.96 7.15
C THR A 342 -8.20 2.58 5.68
N CYS A 343 -7.01 2.11 5.31
CA CYS A 343 -6.80 1.37 4.06
C CYS A 343 -6.85 -0.15 4.28
N SER A 344 -7.62 -0.61 5.25
CA SER A 344 -7.86 -2.03 5.57
C SER A 344 -9.19 -2.51 5.02
N LEU A 345 -9.24 -3.77 4.60
CA LEU A 345 -10.49 -4.47 4.25
C LEU A 345 -11.08 -5.22 5.44
N GLU A 346 -10.39 -5.27 6.56
CA GLU A 346 -10.75 -6.10 7.71
C GLU A 346 -11.81 -5.43 8.58
N ARG A 347 -12.95 -6.08 8.78
CA ARG A 347 -14.04 -5.59 9.61
C ARG A 347 -13.59 -5.23 11.03
N ILE A 348 -12.68 -6.03 11.59
CA ILE A 348 -12.10 -5.80 12.93
C ILE A 348 -11.37 -4.44 13.03
N GLU A 349 -10.84 -3.91 11.94
CA GLU A 349 -10.18 -2.60 11.90
C GLU A 349 -11.13 -1.47 11.46
N ASN A 350 -12.33 -1.80 11.03
CA ASN A 350 -13.30 -0.90 10.43
C ASN A 350 -14.55 -0.75 11.34
N GLU A 351 -15.61 -1.49 11.04
CA GLU A 351 -16.88 -1.38 11.74
C GLU A 351 -16.74 -1.70 13.24
N GLU A 352 -16.00 -2.75 13.59
CA GLU A 352 -15.86 -3.18 14.99
C GLU A 352 -15.10 -2.14 15.83
N VAL A 353 -14.16 -1.39 15.25
CA VAL A 353 -13.52 -0.25 15.93
C VAL A 353 -14.55 0.85 16.23
N VAL A 354 -15.38 1.18 15.24
CA VAL A 354 -16.41 2.22 15.39
C VAL A 354 -17.44 1.80 16.43
N ASP A 355 -17.92 0.55 16.36
CA ASP A 355 -18.89 0.00 17.28
C ASP A 355 -18.36 -0.01 18.72
N GLU A 356 -17.11 -0.46 18.93
CA GLU A 356 -16.49 -0.48 20.26
C GLU A 356 -16.18 0.93 20.78
N ALA A 357 -15.72 1.83 19.93
CA ALA A 357 -15.41 3.19 20.35
C ALA A 357 -16.67 3.96 20.77
N LEU A 358 -17.81 3.67 20.16
CA LEU A 358 -19.10 4.30 20.43
C LEU A 358 -19.96 3.52 21.44
N ALA A 359 -19.53 2.34 21.89
CA ALA A 359 -20.28 1.54 22.86
C ALA A 359 -20.59 2.33 24.14
N GLY A 360 -21.87 2.45 24.49
CA GLY A 360 -22.36 3.23 25.64
C GLY A 360 -22.27 4.75 25.48
N ASN A 361 -21.85 5.26 24.32
CA ASN A 361 -21.75 6.70 24.08
C ASN A 361 -23.13 7.27 23.69
N GLN A 362 -23.65 8.21 24.50
CA GLN A 362 -24.94 8.88 24.23
C GLN A 362 -24.79 10.17 23.40
N THR A 363 -23.58 10.64 23.21
CA THR A 363 -23.29 11.90 22.51
C THR A 363 -23.01 11.71 21.04
N TRP A 364 -22.31 10.62 20.70
CA TRP A 364 -21.77 10.39 19.36
C TRP A 364 -22.38 9.16 18.72
N ARG A 365 -22.66 9.24 17.42
CA ARG A 365 -23.15 8.12 16.60
C ARG A 365 -22.44 8.07 15.26
N CYS A 366 -22.32 6.89 14.69
CA CYS A 366 -21.94 6.72 13.30
C CYS A 366 -23.13 7.12 12.41
N GLN A 367 -22.96 8.19 11.64
CA GLN A 367 -23.97 8.70 10.73
C GLN A 367 -24.04 7.87 9.45
N ARG A 368 -22.88 7.51 8.92
CA ARG A 368 -22.73 6.69 7.70
C ARG A 368 -21.34 6.09 7.61
N THR A 369 -21.25 5.01 6.85
CA THR A 369 -19.98 4.42 6.42
C THR A 369 -19.87 4.48 4.90
N ALA A 370 -18.64 4.43 4.40
CA ALA A 370 -18.32 4.25 2.99
C ALA A 370 -17.17 3.25 2.87
N ARG A 371 -17.18 2.45 1.83
CA ARG A 371 -16.13 1.46 1.56
C ARG A 371 -15.82 1.43 0.08
N ARG A 372 -14.56 1.25 -0.26
CA ARG A 372 -14.08 0.95 -1.61
C ARG A 372 -13.36 -0.40 -1.59
N LEU A 373 -13.59 -1.21 -2.60
CA LEU A 373 -13.00 -2.55 -2.71
C LEU A 373 -12.15 -2.65 -3.98
N PRO A 374 -10.85 -3.01 -3.87
CA PRO A 374 -10.01 -3.23 -5.04
C PRO A 374 -10.63 -4.26 -5.99
N GLY A 375 -10.55 -4.00 -7.29
CA GLY A 375 -11.15 -4.87 -8.30
C GLY A 375 -12.66 -4.72 -8.50
N ARG A 376 -13.34 -3.93 -7.68
CA ARG A 376 -14.72 -3.48 -7.88
C ARG A 376 -14.77 -2.01 -8.28
N GLU A 377 -14.02 -1.18 -7.56
CA GLU A 377 -13.80 0.23 -7.91
C GLU A 377 -12.33 0.47 -8.23
N PRO A 378 -12.00 1.56 -8.96
CA PRO A 378 -10.61 1.94 -9.22
C PRO A 378 -9.84 2.25 -7.96
N GLY A 379 -8.54 1.95 -7.94
CA GLY A 379 -7.60 2.27 -6.85
C GLY A 379 -7.58 1.26 -5.71
N ASP A 380 -7.07 1.72 -4.59
CA ASP A 380 -6.89 0.93 -3.37
C ASP A 380 -8.19 0.82 -2.56
N GLY A 381 -8.27 -0.19 -1.69
CA GLY A 381 -9.36 -0.36 -0.74
C GLY A 381 -9.29 0.62 0.42
N PHE A 382 -10.43 1.23 0.74
CA PHE A 382 -10.56 2.15 1.87
C PHE A 382 -11.89 1.98 2.59
N PHE A 383 -11.87 2.27 3.88
CA PHE A 383 -13.05 2.42 4.70
C PHE A 383 -13.10 3.82 5.32
N ALA A 384 -14.29 4.38 5.44
CA ALA A 384 -14.53 5.61 6.17
C ALA A 384 -15.81 5.48 7.00
N ALA A 385 -15.78 5.99 8.23
CA ALA A 385 -16.95 6.21 9.08
C ALA A 385 -17.05 7.67 9.45
N VAL A 386 -18.21 8.25 9.23
CA VAL A 386 -18.55 9.64 9.59
C VAL A 386 -19.28 9.62 10.92
N ILE A 387 -18.69 10.25 11.93
CA ILE A 387 -19.20 10.29 13.30
C ILE A 387 -19.60 11.72 13.65
N THR A 388 -20.84 11.90 14.10
CA THR A 388 -21.43 13.19 14.48
C THR A 388 -22.15 13.04 15.81
N SER A 389 -22.50 14.16 16.43
CA SER A 389 -23.38 14.08 17.61
C SER A 389 -24.76 13.54 17.27
N THR A 390 -25.43 12.98 18.25
CA THR A 390 -26.81 12.48 18.18
C THR A 390 -27.82 13.62 18.03
#